data_6005b159e3d7734846a0aac0fb88e3a4
#
_entry.id   6005b159e3d7734846a0aac0fb88e3a4
#
_cell.length_a   1.000
_cell.length_b   1.000
_cell.length_c   1.000
_cell.angle_alpha   90.00
_cell.angle_beta   90.00
_cell.angle_gamma   90.00
#
_symmetry.space_group_name_H-M   'P 1'
#
loop_
_entity.id
_entity.type
_entity.pdbx_description
1 polymer ?
#
loop_
_entity_poly.entity_id
_entity_poly.type
_entity_poly.pdbx_seq_one_letter_code
_entity_poly.pdbx_strand_id
1 'polypeptide(L)'
;MIFDKVSLNEGNAYNQKTGEFTATVGGVYSFNWKILTEKGKYFITEIVHNGNLIAYNHCDGRGISSGYASSSNQAIIRMKKRDKVWIRTHGGNGIFAHGGWCDFSGYKV
;
A
#
# COMPACT_ATOMS: atom_id res chain seq x y z
N MET A 1 -7.71 0.64 -2.85
CA MET A 1 -7.51 -0.37 -1.79
C MET A 1 -7.51 0.30 -0.44
N ILE A 2 -8.25 -0.23 0.50
CA ILE A 2 -8.39 0.35 1.84
C ILE A 2 -7.72 -0.57 2.85
N PHE A 3 -6.85 -0.02 3.68
CA PHE A 3 -6.14 -0.78 4.71
C PHE A 3 -6.79 -0.57 6.07
N ASP A 4 -6.98 -1.65 6.81
CA ASP A 4 -7.48 -1.59 8.19
C ASP A 4 -6.40 -1.09 9.15
N LYS A 5 -5.16 -1.47 8.89
CA LYS A 5 -4.03 -1.08 9.72
C LYS A 5 -3.20 -0.05 9.00
N VAL A 6 -3.18 1.17 9.54
CA VAL A 6 -2.46 2.29 8.94
C VAL A 6 -1.68 3.00 10.05
N SER A 7 -0.38 3.22 9.79
CA SER A 7 0.51 3.95 10.68
C SER A 7 1.14 5.10 9.91
N LEU A 8 0.66 6.32 10.18
CA LEU A 8 1.18 7.52 9.55
C LEU A 8 1.51 8.54 10.63
N ASN A 9 2.60 9.29 10.46
CA ASN A 9 2.99 10.30 11.44
C ASN A 9 2.26 11.63 11.25
N GLU A 10 1.52 11.78 10.17
CA GLU A 10 0.65 12.93 9.91
C GLU A 10 -0.77 12.55 10.26
N GLY A 11 -1.24 12.89 11.46
CA GLY A 11 -2.57 12.51 11.93
C GLY A 11 -3.67 12.88 10.95
N ASN A 12 -4.63 12.00 10.76
CA ASN A 12 -5.81 12.17 9.91
C ASN A 12 -5.52 12.40 8.42
N ALA A 13 -4.28 12.22 7.97
CA ALA A 13 -3.95 12.40 6.55
C ALA A 13 -4.45 11.24 5.70
N TYR A 14 -4.65 10.07 6.29
CA TYR A 14 -5.19 8.90 5.59
C TYR A 14 -6.69 8.78 5.79
N ASN A 15 -7.43 8.71 4.68
CA ASN A 15 -8.87 8.55 4.71
C ASN A 15 -9.22 7.07 4.58
N GLN A 16 -9.73 6.47 5.65
CA GLN A 16 -10.10 5.06 5.67
C GLN A 16 -11.31 4.72 4.80
N LYS A 17 -12.09 5.70 4.39
CA LYS A 17 -13.21 5.47 3.50
C LYS A 17 -12.80 5.38 2.04
N THR A 18 -11.79 6.15 1.63
CA THR A 18 -11.34 6.20 0.25
C THR A 18 -10.03 5.45 0.03
N GLY A 19 -9.26 5.20 1.09
CA GLY A 19 -7.93 4.59 0.99
C GLY A 19 -6.86 5.56 0.50
N GLU A 20 -7.10 6.85 0.60
CA GLU A 20 -6.18 7.88 0.12
C GLU A 20 -5.46 8.59 1.26
N PHE A 21 -4.16 8.75 1.10
CA PHE A 21 -3.35 9.65 1.93
C PHE A 21 -3.26 11.01 1.23
N THR A 22 -3.50 12.08 1.96
CA THR A 22 -3.39 13.45 1.44
C THR A 22 -2.32 14.19 2.23
N ALA A 23 -1.33 14.76 1.54
CA ALA A 23 -0.28 15.52 2.19
C ALA A 23 -0.83 16.83 2.74
N THR A 24 -0.63 17.09 4.02
CA THR A 24 -1.04 18.34 4.66
C THR A 24 -0.01 19.44 4.48
N VAL A 25 1.24 19.07 4.26
CA VAL A 25 2.34 19.99 3.95
C VAL A 25 3.19 19.38 2.84
N GLY A 26 3.87 20.23 2.07
CA GLY A 26 4.80 19.78 1.08
C GLY A 26 6.05 19.16 1.70
N GLY A 27 6.66 18.22 1.03
CA GLY A 27 7.88 17.59 1.49
C GLY A 27 8.12 16.22 0.87
N VAL A 28 9.09 15.52 1.41
CA VAL A 28 9.42 14.16 0.97
C VAL A 28 8.79 13.18 1.96
N TYR A 29 8.07 12.21 1.43
CA TYR A 29 7.37 11.21 2.23
C TYR A 29 7.88 9.82 1.88
N SER A 30 8.00 8.97 2.89
CA SER A 30 8.32 7.56 2.74
C SER A 30 7.09 6.72 3.05
N PHE A 31 6.73 5.82 2.14
CA PHE A 31 5.58 4.92 2.29
C PHE A 31 6.05 3.49 2.21
N ASN A 32 5.45 2.66 3.07
CA ASN A 32 5.64 1.21 3.05
C ASN A 32 4.27 0.56 3.05
N TRP A 33 4.11 -0.50 2.27
CA TRP A 33 2.88 -1.28 2.36
C TRP A 33 3.19 -2.76 2.20
N LYS A 34 2.44 -3.55 2.93
CA LYS A 34 2.56 -4.99 2.96
C LYS A 34 1.25 -5.62 2.55
N ILE A 35 1.34 -6.63 1.72
CA ILE A 35 0.18 -7.38 1.23
C ILE A 35 0.40 -8.86 1.49
N LEU A 36 -0.71 -9.61 1.46
CA LEU A 36 -0.74 -11.03 1.73
C LEU A 36 -1.57 -11.72 0.65
N THR A 37 -1.15 -12.91 0.25
CA THR A 37 -1.94 -13.78 -0.61
C THR A 37 -1.85 -15.22 -0.12
N GLU A 38 -2.78 -16.06 -0.50
CA GLU A 38 -2.78 -17.46 -0.10
C GLU A 38 -2.02 -18.34 -1.09
N LYS A 39 -1.75 -19.59 -0.67
CA LYS A 39 -1.03 -20.55 -1.50
C LYS A 39 -1.73 -20.71 -2.85
N GLY A 40 -0.94 -20.92 -3.89
CA GLY A 40 -1.44 -21.14 -5.23
C GLY A 40 -1.96 -19.90 -5.94
N LYS A 41 -1.89 -18.73 -5.29
CA LYS A 41 -2.43 -17.48 -5.83
C LYS A 41 -1.38 -16.39 -5.88
N TYR A 42 -1.70 -15.31 -6.56
CA TYR A 42 -0.83 -14.14 -6.58
C TYR A 42 -1.65 -12.86 -6.51
N PHE A 43 -0.99 -11.77 -6.08
CA PHE A 43 -1.64 -10.49 -5.87
C PHE A 43 -0.63 -9.38 -6.16
N ILE A 44 -1.00 -8.46 -7.02
CA ILE A 44 -0.14 -7.34 -7.40
C ILE A 44 -0.84 -6.04 -7.07
N THR A 45 -0.16 -5.19 -6.32
CA THR A 45 -0.62 -3.84 -6.01
C THR A 45 0.36 -2.82 -6.55
N GLU A 46 -0.08 -1.58 -6.64
CA GLU A 46 0.77 -0.49 -7.04
C GLU A 46 0.49 0.75 -6.19
N ILE A 47 1.53 1.54 -5.96
CA ILE A 47 1.38 2.83 -5.30
C ILE A 47 1.29 3.92 -6.36
N VAL A 48 0.34 4.81 -6.18
CA VAL A 48 -0.02 5.83 -7.17
C VAL A 48 0.03 7.20 -6.50
N HIS A 49 0.67 8.15 -7.16
CA HIS A 49 0.78 9.55 -6.73
C HIS A 49 0.03 10.41 -7.73
N ASN A 50 -1.09 11.01 -7.30
CA ASN A 50 -1.97 11.83 -8.14
C ASN A 50 -2.35 11.16 -9.46
N GLY A 51 -2.54 9.82 -9.45
CA GLY A 51 -2.88 9.05 -10.62
C GLY A 51 -1.70 8.49 -11.40
N ASN A 52 -0.47 8.81 -11.03
CA ASN A 52 0.72 8.33 -11.70
C ASN A 52 1.32 7.14 -10.95
N LEU A 53 1.59 6.07 -11.66
CA LEU A 53 2.22 4.87 -11.11
C LEU A 53 3.65 5.18 -10.66
N ILE A 54 3.97 4.77 -9.43
CA ILE A 54 5.31 4.94 -8.87
C ILE A 54 6.03 3.60 -8.75
N ALA A 55 5.38 2.57 -8.17
CA ALA A 55 6.03 1.29 -7.92
C ALA A 55 4.98 0.19 -7.75
N TYR A 56 5.42 -1.05 -7.94
CA TYR A 56 4.60 -2.25 -7.75
C TYR A 56 5.01 -2.98 -6.47
N ASN A 57 4.09 -3.80 -5.99
CA ASN A 57 4.36 -4.81 -4.97
C ASN A 57 3.68 -6.09 -5.41
N HIS A 58 4.48 -7.10 -5.72
CA HIS A 58 4.00 -8.38 -6.23
C HIS A 58 4.16 -9.44 -5.15
N CYS A 59 3.06 -10.03 -4.73
CA CYS A 59 3.02 -11.12 -3.77
C CYS A 59 2.64 -12.40 -4.49
N ASP A 60 3.54 -13.38 -4.48
CA ASP A 60 3.37 -14.61 -5.25
C ASP A 60 3.34 -15.83 -4.33
N GLY A 61 2.18 -16.44 -4.19
CA GLY A 61 1.98 -17.66 -3.42
C GLY A 61 1.94 -18.93 -4.26
N ARG A 62 2.20 -18.84 -5.56
CA ARG A 62 2.03 -19.99 -6.46
C ARG A 62 3.05 -21.10 -6.24
N GLY A 63 4.21 -20.77 -5.64
CA GLY A 63 5.24 -21.76 -5.38
C GLY A 63 5.19 -22.41 -4.00
N ILE A 64 4.23 -22.06 -3.16
CA ILE A 64 4.15 -22.61 -1.79
C ILE A 64 3.10 -23.69 -1.67
N SER A 65 3.34 -24.64 -0.77
CA SER A 65 2.49 -25.82 -0.60
C SER A 65 1.39 -25.60 0.44
N SER A 66 1.54 -24.65 1.34
CA SER A 66 0.53 -24.37 2.36
C SER A 66 0.76 -22.97 2.94
N GLY A 67 -0.31 -22.42 3.52
CA GLY A 67 -0.25 -21.13 4.20
C GLY A 67 -0.36 -19.94 3.26
N TYR A 68 0.39 -18.89 3.57
CA TYR A 68 0.29 -17.60 2.92
C TYR A 68 1.67 -17.09 2.52
N ALA A 69 1.69 -16.23 1.51
CA ALA A 69 2.87 -15.47 1.14
C ALA A 69 2.62 -13.99 1.44
N SER A 70 3.65 -13.29 1.86
CA SER A 70 3.55 -11.85 2.09
C SER A 70 4.67 -11.14 1.34
N SER A 71 4.41 -9.89 0.98
CA SER A 71 5.39 -9.05 0.30
C SER A 71 5.20 -7.61 0.73
N SER A 72 6.31 -6.89 0.89
CA SER A 72 6.28 -5.48 1.22
C SER A 72 7.15 -4.70 0.25
N ASN A 73 6.82 -3.43 0.08
CA ASN A 73 7.62 -2.54 -0.72
C ASN A 73 7.59 -1.14 -0.12
N GLN A 74 8.50 -0.30 -0.58
CA GLN A 74 8.66 1.06 -0.12
C GLN A 74 8.74 2.00 -1.32
N ALA A 75 8.16 3.18 -1.16
CA ALA A 75 8.31 4.25 -2.13
C ALA A 75 8.59 5.56 -1.41
N ILE A 76 9.48 6.36 -1.99
CA ILE A 76 9.81 7.68 -1.48
C ILE A 76 9.32 8.67 -2.53
N ILE A 77 8.44 9.58 -2.11
CA ILE A 77 7.72 10.46 -3.02
C ILE A 77 7.82 11.90 -2.53
N ARG A 78 8.23 12.79 -3.42
CA ARG A 78 8.16 14.22 -3.14
C ARG A 78 6.74 14.70 -3.43
N MET A 79 6.08 15.24 -2.42
CA MET A 79 4.70 15.66 -2.50
C MET A 79 4.56 17.15 -2.25
N LYS A 80 3.60 17.75 -2.93
CA LYS A 80 3.14 19.10 -2.63
C LYS A 80 1.95 19.01 -1.69
N LYS A 81 1.63 20.10 -1.00
CA LYS A 81 0.43 20.18 -0.19
C LYS A 81 -0.79 19.79 -1.03
N ARG A 82 -1.63 18.91 -0.50
CA ARG A 82 -2.85 18.37 -1.11
C ARG A 82 -2.61 17.27 -2.15
N ASP A 83 -1.36 16.89 -2.42
CA ASP A 83 -1.10 15.72 -3.24
C ASP A 83 -1.64 14.47 -2.56
N LYS A 84 -2.04 13.50 -3.37
CA LYS A 84 -2.65 12.27 -2.89
C LYS A 84 -1.84 11.07 -3.32
N VAL A 85 -1.76 10.09 -2.42
CA VAL A 85 -1.13 8.80 -2.66
C VAL A 85 -2.10 7.72 -2.22
N TRP A 86 -2.21 6.68 -3.02
CA TRP A 86 -3.04 5.52 -2.66
C TRP A 86 -2.45 4.26 -3.25
N ILE A 87 -2.92 3.13 -2.71
CA ILE A 87 -2.57 1.80 -3.21
C ILE A 87 -3.77 1.27 -3.98
N ARG A 88 -3.53 0.74 -5.17
CA ARG A 88 -4.60 0.10 -5.94
C ARG A 88 -4.18 -1.29 -6.39
N THR A 89 -5.16 -2.14 -6.63
CA THR A 89 -4.93 -3.46 -7.17
C THR A 89 -4.57 -3.36 -8.65
N HIS A 90 -3.43 -3.93 -9.02
CA HIS A 90 -3.02 -4.03 -10.42
C HIS A 90 -3.55 -5.32 -11.05
N GLY A 91 -3.48 -6.43 -10.31
CA GLY A 91 -3.94 -7.71 -10.82
C GLY A 91 -3.78 -8.81 -9.78
N GLY A 92 -4.14 -10.01 -10.18
CA GLY A 92 -4.00 -11.17 -9.33
C GLY A 92 -5.28 -11.97 -9.20
N ASN A 93 -5.17 -13.16 -8.59
CA ASN A 93 -6.29 -14.05 -8.33
C ASN A 93 -6.46 -14.40 -6.85
N GLY A 94 -5.67 -13.80 -5.97
CA GLY A 94 -5.78 -13.98 -4.54
C GLY A 94 -5.62 -12.65 -3.83
N ILE A 95 -6.73 -11.97 -3.57
CA ILE A 95 -6.74 -10.65 -2.97
C ILE A 95 -6.96 -10.78 -1.48
N PHE A 96 -6.02 -10.24 -0.70
CA PHE A 96 -6.09 -10.27 0.75
C PHE A 96 -5.63 -8.94 1.32
N ALA A 97 -6.55 -8.22 1.95
CA ALA A 97 -6.24 -6.96 2.59
C ALA A 97 -7.12 -6.80 3.84
N HIS A 98 -6.69 -7.38 4.97
CA HIS A 98 -7.44 -7.23 6.21
C HIS A 98 -6.57 -7.41 7.45
N GLY A 99 -7.00 -6.80 8.52
CA GLY A 99 -6.41 -6.95 9.85
C GLY A 99 -4.94 -6.56 9.90
N GLY A 100 -4.21 -7.21 10.79
CA GLY A 100 -2.79 -6.96 10.95
C GLY A 100 -1.89 -7.61 9.90
N TRP A 101 -2.47 -8.35 8.96
CA TRP A 101 -1.72 -9.07 7.93
C TRP A 101 -1.34 -8.21 6.74
N CYS A 102 -2.15 -7.18 6.47
CA CYS A 102 -1.85 -6.20 5.43
C CYS A 102 -1.81 -4.83 6.08
N ASP A 103 -0.79 -4.04 5.80
CA ASP A 103 -0.67 -2.73 6.41
C ASP A 103 -0.10 -1.69 5.44
N PHE A 104 -0.38 -0.44 5.77
CA PHE A 104 0.13 0.72 5.06
C PHE A 104 0.67 1.69 6.10
N SER A 105 1.90 2.13 5.91
CA SER A 105 2.53 3.09 6.82
C SER A 105 3.29 4.14 6.03
N GLY A 106 3.48 5.29 6.64
CA GLY A 106 4.21 6.36 6.01
C GLY A 106 4.66 7.41 7.00
N TYR A 107 5.62 8.22 6.57
CA TYR A 107 6.08 9.34 7.37
C TYR A 107 6.73 10.38 6.46
N LYS A 108 6.70 11.61 6.93
CA LYS A 108 7.41 12.70 6.28
C LYS A 108 8.88 12.67 6.72
N VAL A 109 9.74 12.70 5.76
CA VAL A 109 11.19 12.72 6.00
C VAL A 109 11.64 14.10 6.49
#